data_b0200dc8c14c96ac04faa073c1f50fbe
#
_entry.id   b0200dc8c14c96ac04faa073c1f50fbe
#
_cell.length_a   1.000
_cell.length_b   1.000
_cell.length_c   1.000
_cell.angle_alpha   90.00
_cell.angle_beta   90.00
_cell.angle_gamma   90.00
#
_symmetry.space_group_name_H-M   'P 1'
#
loop_
_entity.id
_entity.type
_entity.pdbx_description
1 polymer ?
#
loop_
_entity_poly.entity_id
_entity_poly.type
_entity_poly.pdbx_seq_one_letter_code
_entity_poly.pdbx_strand_id
1 'polypeptide(L)'
;VAQREKGSALKFFIDTANLEEIAEAKSWGCLAGVTTNPSLYAKTGGALADFEPHMQKIAELCKGLPVSAETTATTVDGMVADGRRLAALAPNIVIKLPICEAGLAACRILADEGIRVNMTLIFSATQALLAANAGARYISPFVGRYDDIALDGISQLADMITCIKNYDWSGKNPDGVVEIITASVRTANHVVQAALLGADIATVPMKALKKCLHHPLTDAGIAAFEADWERVANA
;
A
#
# COMPACT_ATOMS: atom_id res chain seq x y z
N VAL A 1 15.16 -1.29 26.28
CA VAL A 1 14.76 -1.54 24.89
C VAL A 1 14.38 -3.01 24.85
N ALA A 2 13.07 -3.32 24.93
CA ALA A 2 12.59 -4.69 24.79
C ALA A 2 13.03 -5.22 23.41
N GLN A 3 13.64 -6.40 23.36
CA GLN A 3 13.90 -7.09 22.09
C GLN A 3 12.56 -7.32 21.39
N ARG A 4 12.31 -6.57 20.34
CA ARG A 4 11.20 -6.83 19.42
C ARG A 4 11.40 -8.23 18.84
N GLU A 5 10.41 -9.11 18.96
CA GLU A 5 10.37 -10.29 18.11
C GLU A 5 10.53 -9.83 16.66
N LYS A 6 11.40 -10.51 15.90
CA LYS A 6 11.67 -10.15 14.51
C LYS A 6 10.36 -10.16 13.73
N GLY A 7 9.85 -8.99 13.38
CA GLY A 7 8.68 -8.84 12.52
C GLY A 7 8.93 -9.45 11.13
N SER A 8 7.88 -9.67 10.38
CA SER A 8 7.99 -10.01 8.96
C SER A 8 8.75 -8.90 8.21
N ALA A 9 9.45 -9.25 7.13
CA ALA A 9 10.15 -8.26 6.29
C ALA A 9 9.19 -7.19 5.76
N LEU A 10 9.67 -5.95 5.59
CA LEU A 10 8.91 -4.89 4.92
C LEU A 10 8.50 -5.37 3.52
N LYS A 11 7.22 -5.28 3.20
CA LYS A 11 6.67 -5.62 1.88
C LYS A 11 6.61 -4.37 1.00
N PHE A 12 7.00 -4.51 -0.26
CA PHE A 12 6.85 -3.44 -1.25
C PHE A 12 5.53 -3.61 -2.01
N PHE A 13 4.69 -2.59 -1.96
CA PHE A 13 3.56 -2.43 -2.87
C PHE A 13 3.88 -1.33 -3.87
N ILE A 14 3.28 -1.39 -5.06
CA ILE A 14 3.32 -0.29 -6.02
C ILE A 14 2.03 0.53 -5.92
N ASP A 15 2.16 1.86 -5.93
CA ASP A 15 1.04 2.82 -5.87
C ASP A 15 0.76 3.38 -7.26
N THR A 16 -0.01 2.62 -8.04
CA THR A 16 -0.36 2.98 -9.43
C THR A 16 -1.56 2.19 -9.93
N ALA A 17 -2.25 2.74 -10.95
CA ALA A 17 -3.24 2.03 -11.75
C ALA A 17 -2.74 1.71 -13.18
N ASN A 18 -1.49 2.02 -13.52
CA ASN A 18 -0.90 1.74 -14.82
C ASN A 18 -0.44 0.28 -14.91
N LEU A 19 -0.99 -0.47 -15.88
CA LEU A 19 -0.70 -1.90 -16.06
C LEU A 19 0.77 -2.17 -16.43
N GLU A 20 1.41 -1.27 -17.18
CA GLU A 20 2.82 -1.43 -17.59
C GLU A 20 3.74 -1.24 -16.38
N GLU A 21 3.50 -0.22 -15.54
CA GLU A 21 4.24 -0.02 -14.30
C GLU A 21 4.09 -1.20 -13.34
N ILE A 22 2.89 -1.78 -13.22
CA ILE A 22 2.66 -2.97 -12.39
C ILE A 22 3.43 -4.17 -12.95
N ALA A 23 3.37 -4.40 -14.27
CA ALA A 23 4.09 -5.50 -14.92
C ALA A 23 5.60 -5.36 -14.73
N GLU A 24 6.14 -4.15 -14.92
CA GLU A 24 7.55 -3.84 -14.69
C GLU A 24 7.96 -4.12 -13.24
N ALA A 25 7.25 -3.56 -12.25
CA ALA A 25 7.55 -3.77 -10.84
C ALA A 25 7.46 -5.25 -10.44
N LYS A 26 6.48 -5.98 -10.99
CA LYS A 26 6.32 -7.42 -10.76
C LYS A 26 7.49 -8.22 -11.30
N SER A 27 8.06 -7.83 -12.45
CA SER A 27 9.21 -8.52 -13.05
C SER A 27 10.47 -8.48 -12.19
N TRP A 28 10.58 -7.52 -11.26
CA TRP A 28 11.72 -7.43 -10.33
C TRP A 28 11.68 -8.47 -9.20
N GLY A 29 10.57 -9.19 -9.02
CA GLY A 29 10.43 -10.29 -8.06
C GLY A 29 10.27 -9.87 -6.59
N CYS A 30 10.18 -8.57 -6.29
CA CYS A 30 10.02 -8.05 -4.93
C CYS A 30 8.65 -7.42 -4.65
N LEU A 31 7.74 -7.39 -5.64
CA LEU A 31 6.41 -6.82 -5.49
C LEU A 31 5.51 -7.75 -4.65
N ALA A 32 4.86 -7.19 -3.62
CA ALA A 32 3.97 -7.92 -2.71
C ALA A 32 2.50 -7.44 -2.75
N GLY A 33 2.17 -6.43 -3.55
CA GLY A 33 0.81 -5.92 -3.72
C GLY A 33 0.73 -4.62 -4.49
N VAL A 34 -0.50 -4.15 -4.68
CA VAL A 34 -0.81 -2.93 -5.43
C VAL A 34 -1.81 -2.09 -4.65
N THR A 35 -1.58 -0.79 -4.58
CA THR A 35 -2.62 0.16 -4.17
C THR A 35 -3.02 1.04 -5.34
N THR A 36 -4.31 1.26 -5.49
CA THR A 36 -4.87 2.20 -6.44
C THR A 36 -5.71 3.26 -5.72
N ASN A 37 -6.10 4.29 -6.45
CA ASN A 37 -7.08 5.28 -6.01
C ASN A 37 -7.69 5.97 -7.24
N PRO A 38 -8.79 6.73 -7.08
CA PRO A 38 -9.43 7.41 -8.21
C PRO A 38 -8.50 8.34 -9.00
N SER A 39 -7.59 9.05 -8.31
CA SER A 39 -6.63 9.95 -8.97
C SER A 39 -5.59 9.20 -9.81
N LEU A 40 -5.17 8.02 -9.36
CA LEU A 40 -4.24 7.18 -10.13
C LEU A 40 -4.94 6.57 -11.35
N TYR A 41 -6.19 6.13 -11.20
CA TYR A 41 -6.97 5.66 -12.33
C TYR A 41 -7.22 6.77 -13.36
N ALA A 42 -7.60 7.97 -12.91
CA ALA A 42 -7.80 9.11 -13.81
C ALA A 42 -6.56 9.43 -14.66
N LYS A 43 -5.35 9.22 -14.14
CA LYS A 43 -4.09 9.42 -14.89
C LYS A 43 -3.89 8.41 -16.02
N THR A 44 -4.58 7.28 -16.01
CA THR A 44 -4.54 6.31 -17.12
C THR A 44 -5.35 6.77 -18.34
N GLY A 45 -6.17 7.81 -18.18
CA GLY A 45 -7.08 8.28 -19.24
C GLY A 45 -8.33 7.40 -19.44
N GLY A 46 -8.55 6.42 -18.55
CA GLY A 46 -9.69 5.51 -18.61
C GLY A 46 -11.03 6.19 -18.31
N ALA A 47 -12.10 5.76 -18.98
CA ALA A 47 -13.46 6.19 -18.68
C ALA A 47 -14.03 5.49 -17.45
N LEU A 48 -15.06 6.08 -16.81
CA LEU A 48 -15.71 5.47 -15.65
C LEU A 48 -16.28 4.07 -15.94
N ALA A 49 -16.83 3.88 -17.14
CA ALA A 49 -17.36 2.58 -17.58
C ALA A 49 -16.30 1.48 -17.66
N ASP A 50 -15.03 1.84 -17.82
CA ASP A 50 -13.92 0.90 -17.96
C ASP A 50 -13.24 0.61 -16.62
N PHE A 51 -13.67 1.25 -15.51
CA PHE A 51 -13.01 1.13 -14.22
C PHE A 51 -12.97 -0.31 -13.70
N GLU A 52 -14.10 -1.00 -13.66
CA GLU A 52 -14.16 -2.39 -13.18
C GLU A 52 -13.39 -3.37 -14.08
N PRO A 53 -13.55 -3.35 -15.42
CA PRO A 53 -12.70 -4.14 -16.31
C PRO A 53 -11.20 -3.86 -16.12
N HIS A 54 -10.83 -2.62 -15.83
CA HIS A 54 -9.45 -2.26 -15.57
C HIS A 54 -8.95 -2.84 -14.22
N MET A 55 -9.74 -2.71 -13.16
CA MET A 55 -9.42 -3.33 -11.85
C MET A 55 -9.31 -4.84 -11.94
N GLN A 56 -10.16 -5.48 -12.74
CA GLN A 56 -10.09 -6.92 -12.99
C GLN A 56 -8.78 -7.31 -13.70
N LYS A 57 -8.33 -6.53 -14.68
CA LYS A 57 -7.02 -6.74 -15.33
C LYS A 57 -5.85 -6.59 -14.35
N ILE A 58 -5.90 -5.58 -13.46
CA ILE A 58 -4.88 -5.43 -12.42
C ILE A 58 -4.89 -6.63 -11.48
N ALA A 59 -6.07 -7.07 -11.02
CA ALA A 59 -6.20 -8.21 -10.12
C ALA A 59 -5.70 -9.52 -10.76
N GLU A 60 -5.95 -9.73 -12.04
CA GLU A 60 -5.44 -10.88 -12.80
C GLU A 60 -3.92 -10.82 -12.97
N LEU A 61 -3.37 -9.67 -13.36
CA LEU A 61 -1.92 -9.44 -13.47
C LEU A 61 -1.22 -9.70 -12.13
N CYS A 62 -1.88 -9.36 -11.01
CA CYS A 62 -1.39 -9.51 -9.64
C CYS A 62 -1.96 -10.74 -8.93
N LYS A 63 -2.28 -11.82 -9.65
CA LYS A 63 -2.87 -13.03 -9.07
C LYS A 63 -2.09 -13.50 -7.85
N GLY A 64 -2.79 -13.63 -6.70
CA GLY A 64 -2.19 -14.01 -5.41
C GLY A 64 -1.64 -12.84 -4.59
N LEU A 65 -1.53 -11.63 -5.13
CA LEU A 65 -1.11 -10.43 -4.42
C LEU A 65 -2.31 -9.51 -4.16
N PRO A 66 -2.45 -8.87 -2.98
CA PRO A 66 -3.55 -7.96 -2.68
C PRO A 66 -3.53 -6.73 -3.58
N VAL A 67 -4.72 -6.33 -4.04
CA VAL A 67 -4.95 -5.15 -4.89
C VAL A 67 -6.00 -4.28 -4.23
N SER A 68 -5.63 -3.09 -3.75
CA SER A 68 -6.56 -2.14 -3.15
C SER A 68 -7.32 -1.36 -4.21
N ALA A 69 -8.66 -1.51 -4.23
CA ALA A 69 -9.61 -0.79 -5.07
C ALA A 69 -10.46 0.16 -4.23
N GLU A 70 -10.38 1.46 -4.50
CA GLU A 70 -11.04 2.50 -3.71
C GLU A 70 -12.43 2.80 -4.22
N THR A 71 -13.44 2.82 -3.30
CA THR A 71 -14.80 3.23 -3.62
C THR A 71 -14.87 4.75 -3.75
N THR A 72 -15.83 5.24 -4.53
CA THR A 72 -16.09 6.68 -4.70
C THR A 72 -17.39 7.14 -4.07
N ALA A 73 -18.20 6.21 -3.56
CA ALA A 73 -19.42 6.53 -2.82
C ALA A 73 -19.11 7.30 -1.52
N THR A 74 -20.08 8.10 -1.06
CA THR A 74 -19.95 8.95 0.14
C THR A 74 -20.88 8.54 1.29
N THR A 75 -21.80 7.61 1.04
CA THR A 75 -22.75 7.09 2.04
C THR A 75 -22.38 5.67 2.44
N VAL A 76 -22.81 5.23 3.62
CA VAL A 76 -22.58 3.86 4.11
C VAL A 76 -23.10 2.84 3.10
N ASP A 77 -24.36 2.93 2.70
CA ASP A 77 -24.98 1.98 1.77
C ASP A 77 -24.27 1.97 0.41
N GLY A 78 -23.88 3.14 -0.08
CA GLY A 78 -23.12 3.27 -1.34
C GLY A 78 -21.73 2.62 -1.24
N MET A 79 -20.99 2.88 -0.16
CA MET A 79 -19.67 2.26 0.07
C MET A 79 -19.76 0.75 0.21
N VAL A 80 -20.78 0.24 0.90
CA VAL A 80 -21.00 -1.21 1.05
C VAL A 80 -21.38 -1.84 -0.29
N ALA A 81 -22.28 -1.22 -1.05
CA ALA A 81 -22.70 -1.71 -2.36
C ALA A 81 -21.50 -1.75 -3.35
N ASP A 82 -20.72 -0.67 -3.42
CA ASP A 82 -19.49 -0.61 -4.22
C ASP A 82 -18.47 -1.64 -3.74
N GLY A 83 -18.29 -1.76 -2.41
CA GLY A 83 -17.35 -2.71 -1.82
C GLY A 83 -17.66 -4.16 -2.21
N ARG A 84 -18.91 -4.58 -2.07
CA ARG A 84 -19.36 -5.94 -2.48
C ARG A 84 -19.14 -6.17 -3.97
N ARG A 85 -19.48 -5.18 -4.82
CA ARG A 85 -19.35 -5.24 -6.26
C ARG A 85 -17.88 -5.36 -6.68
N LEU A 86 -17.00 -4.54 -6.11
CA LEU A 86 -15.57 -4.59 -6.41
C LEU A 86 -14.91 -5.87 -5.88
N ALA A 87 -15.26 -6.33 -4.68
CA ALA A 87 -14.74 -7.57 -4.12
C ALA A 87 -15.10 -8.81 -4.95
N ALA A 88 -16.26 -8.77 -5.63
CA ALA A 88 -16.70 -9.87 -6.51
C ALA A 88 -15.89 -9.97 -7.81
N LEU A 89 -15.11 -8.94 -8.20
CA LEU A 89 -14.30 -8.96 -9.42
C LEU A 89 -13.16 -9.98 -9.37
N ALA A 90 -12.53 -10.14 -8.19
CA ALA A 90 -11.46 -11.12 -7.99
C ALA A 90 -11.16 -11.33 -6.49
N PRO A 91 -10.68 -12.51 -6.08
CA PRO A 91 -10.47 -12.86 -4.66
C PRO A 91 -9.33 -12.10 -3.99
N ASN A 92 -8.45 -11.46 -4.75
CA ASN A 92 -7.33 -10.66 -4.26
C ASN A 92 -7.64 -9.16 -4.19
N ILE A 93 -8.86 -8.73 -4.51
CA ILE A 93 -9.28 -7.34 -4.31
C ILE A 93 -9.48 -7.07 -2.81
N VAL A 94 -8.96 -5.94 -2.39
CA VAL A 94 -9.12 -5.35 -1.05
C VAL A 94 -9.86 -4.03 -1.22
N ILE A 95 -10.96 -3.85 -0.51
CA ILE A 95 -11.79 -2.64 -0.64
C ILE A 95 -11.12 -1.49 0.11
N LYS A 96 -10.88 -0.39 -0.57
CA LYS A 96 -10.27 0.79 0.04
C LYS A 96 -11.33 1.85 0.34
N LEU A 97 -11.35 2.31 1.59
CA LEU A 97 -12.35 3.25 2.13
C LEU A 97 -11.66 4.43 2.81
N PRO A 98 -12.15 5.67 2.64
CA PRO A 98 -11.62 6.82 3.37
C PRO A 98 -12.03 6.75 4.85
N ILE A 99 -11.17 7.31 5.73
CA ILE A 99 -11.47 7.44 7.17
C ILE A 99 -12.47 8.56 7.40
N CYS A 100 -13.73 8.19 7.55
CA CYS A 100 -14.84 9.04 7.94
C CYS A 100 -15.92 8.18 8.62
N GLU A 101 -16.95 8.78 9.17
CA GLU A 101 -18.02 8.06 9.84
C GLU A 101 -18.66 6.98 8.96
N ALA A 102 -18.99 7.34 7.71
CA ALA A 102 -19.52 6.38 6.73
C ALA A 102 -18.52 5.28 6.39
N GLY A 103 -17.25 5.63 6.22
CA GLY A 103 -16.17 4.67 5.92
C GLY A 103 -15.95 3.67 7.06
N LEU A 104 -16.01 4.10 8.32
CA LEU A 104 -15.90 3.22 9.49
C LEU A 104 -17.09 2.26 9.58
N ALA A 105 -18.31 2.75 9.38
CA ALA A 105 -19.51 1.92 9.38
C ALA A 105 -19.49 0.89 8.25
N ALA A 106 -19.15 1.32 7.03
CA ALA A 106 -19.00 0.44 5.87
C ALA A 106 -17.88 -0.60 6.07
N CYS A 107 -16.75 -0.20 6.67
CA CYS A 107 -15.65 -1.10 7.01
C CYS A 107 -16.14 -2.25 7.90
N ARG A 108 -16.90 -1.95 8.96
CA ARG A 108 -17.43 -2.97 9.87
C ARG A 108 -18.33 -3.97 9.14
N ILE A 109 -19.26 -3.46 8.33
CA ILE A 109 -20.19 -4.32 7.57
C ILE A 109 -19.43 -5.25 6.61
N LEU A 110 -18.50 -4.69 5.84
CA LEU A 110 -17.73 -5.48 4.87
C LEU A 110 -16.80 -6.50 5.56
N ALA A 111 -16.19 -6.13 6.68
CA ALA A 111 -15.34 -7.04 7.45
C ALA A 111 -16.14 -8.21 8.05
N ASP A 112 -17.37 -7.97 8.53
CA ASP A 112 -18.28 -9.02 9.02
C ASP A 112 -18.70 -9.99 7.90
N GLU A 113 -18.70 -9.53 6.65
CA GLU A 113 -18.97 -10.35 5.46
C GLU A 113 -17.72 -11.08 4.93
N GLY A 114 -16.58 -10.97 5.60
CA GLY A 114 -15.32 -11.61 5.18
C GLY A 114 -14.57 -10.83 4.10
N ILE A 115 -14.97 -9.59 3.79
CA ILE A 115 -14.31 -8.75 2.79
C ILE A 115 -13.18 -7.95 3.45
N ARG A 116 -11.97 -8.04 2.91
CA ARG A 116 -10.81 -7.29 3.41
C ARG A 116 -10.92 -5.81 3.08
N VAL A 117 -10.66 -4.96 4.07
CA VAL A 117 -10.73 -3.51 3.93
C VAL A 117 -9.37 -2.85 4.21
N ASN A 118 -9.02 -1.87 3.40
CA ASN A 118 -7.90 -0.94 3.57
C ASN A 118 -8.46 0.45 3.89
N MET A 119 -8.34 0.88 5.15
CA MET A 119 -8.75 2.23 5.54
C MET A 119 -7.66 3.24 5.18
N THR A 120 -8.02 4.24 4.37
CA THR A 120 -7.09 5.21 3.80
C THR A 120 -7.31 6.64 4.28
N LEU A 121 -6.42 7.55 3.91
CA LEU A 121 -6.40 8.96 4.35
C LEU A 121 -6.23 9.07 5.87
N ILE A 122 -5.43 8.19 6.45
CA ILE A 122 -5.13 8.17 7.89
C ILE A 122 -4.02 9.18 8.18
N PHE A 123 -4.29 10.10 9.12
CA PHE A 123 -3.38 11.16 9.52
C PHE A 123 -3.16 11.25 11.05
N SER A 124 -3.75 10.36 11.86
CA SER A 124 -3.52 10.33 13.32
C SER A 124 -3.61 8.92 13.89
N ALA A 125 -2.95 8.71 15.04
CA ALA A 125 -3.01 7.43 15.73
C ALA A 125 -4.44 7.08 16.18
N THR A 126 -5.25 8.08 16.53
CA THR A 126 -6.67 7.86 16.88
C THR A 126 -7.49 7.38 15.68
N GLN A 127 -7.26 7.93 14.49
CA GLN A 127 -7.88 7.41 13.26
C GLN A 127 -7.44 5.97 12.96
N ALA A 128 -6.16 5.65 13.14
CA ALA A 128 -5.64 4.31 12.95
C ALA A 128 -6.31 3.30 13.91
N LEU A 129 -6.45 3.64 15.19
CA LEU A 129 -7.13 2.81 16.18
C LEU A 129 -8.63 2.63 15.89
N LEU A 130 -9.32 3.67 15.44
CA LEU A 130 -10.73 3.57 15.02
C LEU A 130 -10.87 2.63 13.81
N ALA A 131 -10.00 2.77 12.80
CA ALA A 131 -9.99 1.91 11.62
C ALA A 131 -9.76 0.43 11.98
N ALA A 132 -8.78 0.16 12.85
CA ALA A 132 -8.50 -1.21 13.33
C ALA A 132 -9.69 -1.82 14.08
N ASN A 133 -10.33 -1.05 14.97
CA ASN A 133 -11.53 -1.49 15.70
C ASN A 133 -12.74 -1.69 14.79
N ALA A 134 -12.85 -0.92 13.69
CA ALA A 134 -13.89 -1.12 12.68
C ALA A 134 -13.66 -2.38 11.82
N GLY A 135 -12.52 -3.05 11.94
CA GLY A 135 -12.25 -4.29 11.22
C GLY A 135 -11.36 -4.16 9.98
N ALA A 136 -10.63 -3.04 9.86
CA ALA A 136 -9.68 -2.89 8.78
C ALA A 136 -8.59 -3.98 8.82
N ARG A 137 -8.31 -4.60 7.66
CA ARG A 137 -7.16 -5.49 7.46
C ARG A 137 -5.88 -4.70 7.23
N TYR A 138 -6.01 -3.58 6.53
CA TYR A 138 -4.93 -2.65 6.25
C TYR A 138 -5.30 -1.25 6.69
N ILE A 139 -4.30 -0.51 7.15
CA ILE A 139 -4.40 0.91 7.50
C ILE A 139 -3.33 1.65 6.72
N SER A 140 -3.72 2.70 6.00
CA SER A 140 -2.82 3.46 5.11
C SER A 140 -2.55 4.88 5.64
N PRO A 141 -1.58 5.08 6.55
CA PRO A 141 -1.06 6.39 6.92
C PRO A 141 -0.39 7.11 5.74
N PHE A 142 -0.67 8.40 5.58
CA PHE A 142 -0.12 9.21 4.50
C PHE A 142 1.04 10.07 4.99
N VAL A 143 2.29 9.65 4.75
CA VAL A 143 3.47 10.40 5.22
C VAL A 143 3.78 11.62 4.37
N GLY A 144 3.79 11.51 3.04
CA GLY A 144 4.22 12.60 2.17
C GLY A 144 3.28 13.82 2.12
N ARG A 145 2.02 13.69 2.57
CA ARG A 145 1.12 14.84 2.67
C ARG A 145 1.41 15.74 3.87
N TYR A 146 2.06 15.21 4.89
CA TYR A 146 2.56 16.03 5.98
C TYR A 146 3.68 16.96 5.52
N ASP A 147 4.55 16.49 4.60
CA ASP A 147 5.60 17.32 4.03
C ASP A 147 5.03 18.54 3.29
N ASP A 148 3.84 18.39 2.65
CA ASP A 148 3.17 19.48 1.93
C ASP A 148 2.76 20.66 2.84
N ILE A 149 2.61 20.39 4.14
CA ILE A 149 2.23 21.37 5.16
C ILE A 149 3.35 21.58 6.19
N ALA A 150 4.58 21.19 5.85
CA ALA A 150 5.78 21.33 6.68
C ALA A 150 5.70 20.64 8.06
N LEU A 151 5.01 19.50 8.13
CA LEU A 151 4.96 18.64 9.31
C LEU A 151 5.74 17.33 9.09
N ASP A 152 6.21 16.72 10.17
CA ASP A 152 6.93 15.44 10.15
C ASP A 152 5.96 14.25 10.11
N GLY A 153 5.72 13.72 8.90
CA GLY A 153 4.86 12.55 8.71
C GLY A 153 5.47 11.25 9.25
N ILE A 154 6.78 11.17 9.35
CA ILE A 154 7.47 9.98 9.88
C ILE A 154 7.27 9.86 11.39
N SER A 155 7.31 10.96 12.12
CA SER A 155 6.98 10.98 13.56
C SER A 155 5.54 10.52 13.79
N GLN A 156 4.57 10.99 12.99
CA GLN A 156 3.18 10.54 13.08
C GLN A 156 3.02 9.05 12.75
N LEU A 157 3.77 8.54 11.77
CA LEU A 157 3.79 7.12 11.43
C LEU A 157 4.30 6.27 12.61
N ALA A 158 5.33 6.72 13.32
CA ALA A 158 5.88 6.02 14.48
C ALA A 158 4.83 5.80 15.58
N ASP A 159 4.05 6.83 15.89
CA ASP A 159 2.97 6.75 16.88
C ASP A 159 1.88 5.77 16.42
N MET A 160 1.48 5.82 15.15
CA MET A 160 0.47 4.90 14.60
C MET A 160 0.94 3.45 14.66
N ILE A 161 2.18 3.16 14.25
CA ILE A 161 2.78 1.81 14.33
C ILE A 161 2.80 1.32 15.77
N THR A 162 3.26 2.15 16.69
CA THR A 162 3.33 1.80 18.11
C THR A 162 1.95 1.47 18.66
N CYS A 163 0.94 2.33 18.39
CA CYS A 163 -0.42 2.11 18.85
C CYS A 163 -1.01 0.82 18.29
N ILE A 164 -0.84 0.54 17.00
CA ILE A 164 -1.43 -0.67 16.37
C ILE A 164 -0.72 -1.93 16.86
N LYS A 165 0.60 -1.92 17.00
CA LYS A 165 1.37 -3.10 17.39
C LYS A 165 1.32 -3.44 18.87
N ASN A 166 0.73 -2.58 19.70
CA ASN A 166 0.53 -2.85 21.13
C ASN A 166 -0.67 -3.75 21.42
N TYR A 167 -1.54 -4.04 20.45
CA TYR A 167 -2.77 -4.77 20.67
C TYR A 167 -2.91 -6.00 19.77
N ASP A 168 -3.62 -6.99 20.26
CA ASP A 168 -4.10 -8.15 19.49
C ASP A 168 -5.38 -7.76 18.74
N TRP A 169 -5.39 -8.01 17.44
CA TRP A 169 -6.52 -7.72 16.55
C TRP A 169 -7.29 -8.98 16.13
N SER A 170 -7.03 -10.10 16.79
CA SER A 170 -7.74 -11.37 16.55
C SER A 170 -9.25 -11.17 16.66
N GLY A 171 -10.00 -11.68 15.69
CA GLY A 171 -11.46 -11.57 15.64
C GLY A 171 -12.00 -10.19 15.23
N LYS A 172 -11.15 -9.21 14.88
CA LYS A 172 -11.60 -7.90 14.42
C LYS A 172 -11.86 -7.85 12.91
N ASN A 173 -11.12 -8.64 12.14
CA ASN A 173 -11.26 -8.74 10.68
C ASN A 173 -11.06 -10.20 10.23
N PRO A 174 -11.35 -10.55 8.97
CA PRO A 174 -11.27 -11.94 8.47
C PRO A 174 -9.93 -12.64 8.70
N ASP A 175 -8.83 -11.88 8.64
CA ASP A 175 -7.47 -12.42 8.75
C ASP A 175 -6.91 -12.37 10.20
N GLY A 176 -7.61 -11.71 11.13
CA GLY A 176 -7.21 -11.56 12.54
C GLY A 176 -5.97 -10.69 12.77
N VAL A 177 -5.53 -9.92 11.79
CA VAL A 177 -4.34 -9.06 11.86
C VAL A 177 -4.58 -7.71 11.20
N VAL A 178 -3.86 -6.69 11.65
CA VAL A 178 -3.84 -5.35 11.06
C VAL A 178 -2.43 -5.05 10.58
N GLU A 179 -2.27 -4.73 9.30
CA GLU A 179 -1.00 -4.30 8.71
C GLU A 179 -1.04 -2.83 8.32
N ILE A 180 0.07 -2.13 8.58
CA ILE A 180 0.24 -0.72 8.23
C ILE A 180 0.90 -0.61 6.86
N ILE A 181 0.21 0.07 5.94
CA ILE A 181 0.71 0.45 4.63
C ILE A 181 1.17 1.91 4.68
N THR A 182 2.45 2.17 4.78
CA THR A 182 2.98 3.53 4.61
C THR A 182 2.67 4.02 3.21
N ALA A 183 1.79 5.01 3.11
CA ALA A 183 1.27 5.54 1.86
C ALA A 183 1.73 6.98 1.59
N SER A 184 1.48 7.47 0.36
CA SER A 184 1.98 8.79 -0.07
C SER A 184 3.51 8.90 0.04
N VAL A 185 4.21 7.81 -0.22
CA VAL A 185 5.67 7.75 -0.23
C VAL A 185 6.20 8.55 -1.44
N ARG A 186 7.19 9.41 -1.21
CA ARG A 186 7.77 10.28 -2.26
C ARG A 186 9.26 10.08 -2.48
N THR A 187 9.94 9.53 -1.49
CA THR A 187 11.41 9.40 -1.48
C THR A 187 11.84 8.04 -0.97
N ALA A 188 13.06 7.61 -1.33
CA ALA A 188 13.67 6.42 -0.76
C ALA A 188 13.83 6.53 0.76
N ASN A 189 14.05 7.75 1.29
CA ASN A 189 14.15 7.95 2.72
C ASN A 189 12.84 7.62 3.47
N HIS A 190 11.67 7.94 2.91
CA HIS A 190 10.39 7.51 3.49
C HIS A 190 10.29 5.99 3.63
N VAL A 191 10.79 5.24 2.64
CA VAL A 191 10.82 3.76 2.69
C VAL A 191 11.75 3.27 3.80
N VAL A 192 12.97 3.84 3.89
CA VAL A 192 13.94 3.48 4.92
C VAL A 192 13.38 3.79 6.32
N GLN A 193 12.81 4.97 6.52
CA GLN A 193 12.23 5.35 7.82
C GLN A 193 11.03 4.46 8.18
N ALA A 194 10.15 4.14 7.23
CA ALA A 194 9.04 3.20 7.46
C ALA A 194 9.57 1.82 7.89
N ALA A 195 10.62 1.31 7.24
CA ALA A 195 11.26 0.05 7.61
C ALA A 195 11.89 0.09 9.01
N LEU A 196 12.62 1.15 9.35
CA LEU A 196 13.24 1.33 10.68
C LEU A 196 12.20 1.39 11.80
N LEU A 197 11.05 1.99 11.54
CA LEU A 197 9.92 2.05 12.48
C LEU A 197 9.17 0.71 12.57
N GLY A 198 9.38 -0.20 11.62
CA GLY A 198 8.71 -1.51 11.55
C GLY A 198 7.30 -1.45 10.99
N ALA A 199 7.03 -0.59 10.02
CA ALA A 199 5.86 -0.69 9.17
C ALA A 199 5.84 -2.06 8.45
N ASP A 200 4.66 -2.56 8.12
CA ASP A 200 4.53 -3.86 7.47
C ASP A 200 4.72 -3.75 5.95
N ILE A 201 4.27 -2.63 5.39
CA ILE A 201 4.21 -2.39 3.95
C ILE A 201 4.60 -0.93 3.67
N ALA A 202 5.31 -0.71 2.57
CA ALA A 202 5.44 0.61 1.94
C ALA A 202 4.84 0.54 0.54
N THR A 203 3.85 1.39 0.24
CA THR A 203 3.33 1.52 -1.12
C THR A 203 3.96 2.71 -1.82
N VAL A 204 4.66 2.45 -2.92
CA VAL A 204 5.63 3.37 -3.52
C VAL A 204 5.26 3.62 -4.98
N PRO A 205 5.07 4.88 -5.43
CA PRO A 205 4.89 5.18 -6.84
C PRO A 205 6.11 4.74 -7.67
N MET A 206 5.92 4.29 -8.91
CA MET A 206 6.99 3.76 -9.78
C MET A 206 8.20 4.67 -9.86
N LYS A 207 7.98 5.98 -10.01
CA LYS A 207 9.07 6.98 -10.05
C LYS A 207 9.95 6.98 -8.79
N ALA A 208 9.35 6.81 -7.61
CA ALA A 208 10.07 6.75 -6.34
C ALA A 208 10.71 5.37 -6.15
N LEU A 209 10.03 4.30 -6.57
CA LEU A 209 10.53 2.94 -6.50
C LEU A 209 11.81 2.76 -7.35
N LYS A 210 11.85 3.30 -8.57
CA LYS A 210 13.06 3.35 -9.40
C LYS A 210 14.21 4.09 -8.71
N LYS A 211 13.94 5.20 -8.02
CA LYS A 211 14.95 5.92 -7.24
C LYS A 211 15.51 5.12 -6.07
N CYS A 212 14.78 4.16 -5.52
CA CYS A 212 15.29 3.28 -4.47
C CYS A 212 16.39 2.32 -4.98
N LEU A 213 16.44 2.06 -6.29
CA LEU A 213 17.45 1.19 -6.92
C LEU A 213 18.74 1.94 -7.30
N HIS A 214 18.61 3.23 -7.64
CA HIS A 214 19.74 4.01 -8.15
C HIS A 214 20.64 4.51 -7.03
N HIS A 215 21.91 4.14 -7.10
CA HIS A 215 22.96 4.67 -6.24
C HIS A 215 24.24 4.89 -7.07
N PRO A 216 24.89 6.08 -6.98
CA PRO A 216 26.08 6.38 -7.81
C PRO A 216 27.20 5.37 -7.69
N LEU A 217 27.41 4.80 -6.48
CA LEU A 217 28.44 3.77 -6.28
C LEU A 217 28.06 2.42 -6.91
N THR A 218 26.79 2.08 -6.99
CA THR A 218 26.31 0.88 -7.69
C THR A 218 26.55 1.01 -9.19
N ASP A 219 26.19 2.16 -9.77
CA ASP A 219 26.37 2.42 -11.20
C ASP A 219 27.86 2.39 -11.59
N ALA A 220 28.72 3.05 -10.78
CA ALA A 220 30.17 3.03 -10.96
C ALA A 220 30.77 1.62 -10.79
N GLY A 221 30.25 0.84 -9.82
CA GLY A 221 30.68 -0.53 -9.57
C GLY A 221 30.36 -1.47 -10.73
N ILE A 222 29.15 -1.38 -11.28
CA ILE A 222 28.74 -2.16 -12.44
C ILE A 222 29.64 -1.83 -13.64
N ALA A 223 29.82 -0.55 -13.96
CA ALA A 223 30.69 -0.12 -15.05
C ALA A 223 32.15 -0.62 -14.91
N ALA A 224 32.70 -0.59 -13.68
CA ALA A 224 34.02 -1.11 -13.41
C ALA A 224 34.10 -2.63 -13.64
N PHE A 225 33.12 -3.39 -13.17
CA PHE A 225 33.08 -4.86 -13.38
C PHE A 225 32.94 -5.22 -14.86
N GLU A 226 32.14 -4.50 -15.63
CA GLU A 226 32.02 -4.68 -17.08
C GLU A 226 33.35 -4.45 -17.78
N ALA A 227 34.04 -3.34 -17.48
CA ALA A 227 35.36 -3.03 -18.07
C ALA A 227 36.42 -4.05 -17.67
N ASP A 228 36.42 -4.56 -16.45
CA ASP A 228 37.33 -5.62 -16.02
C ASP A 228 37.07 -6.94 -16.76
N TRP A 229 35.80 -7.29 -16.96
CA TRP A 229 35.42 -8.49 -17.68
C TRP A 229 35.77 -8.43 -19.16
N GLU A 230 35.57 -7.27 -19.80
CA GLU A 230 36.00 -7.06 -21.20
C GLU A 230 37.54 -7.24 -21.37
N ARG A 231 38.34 -6.78 -20.40
CA ARG A 231 39.79 -7.00 -20.42
C ARG A 231 40.15 -8.49 -20.35
N VAL A 232 39.46 -9.26 -19.51
CA VAL A 232 39.67 -10.71 -19.40
C VAL A 232 39.26 -11.46 -20.68
N ALA A 233 38.12 -11.04 -21.28
CA ALA A 233 37.60 -11.67 -22.49
C ALA A 233 38.49 -11.42 -23.73
N ASN A 234 39.33 -10.36 -23.73
CA ASN A 234 40.22 -9.97 -24.82
C ASN A 234 41.69 -10.35 -24.57
N ALA A 235 42.02 -11.03 -23.49
CA ALA A 235 43.33 -11.52 -23.14
C ALA A 235 43.55 -12.98 -23.60
#